data_e1bb47939c74329259fca862c0082d54
#
_entry.id   e1bb47939c74329259fca862c0082d54
#
_cell.length_a   1.000
_cell.length_b   1.000
_cell.length_c   1.000
_cell.angle_alpha   90.00
_cell.angle_beta   90.00
_cell.angle_gamma   90.00
#
_symmetry.space_group_name_H-M   'P 1'
#
loop_
_entity.id
_entity.type
_entity.pdbx_description
1 polymer ?
#
loop_
_entity_poly.entity_id
_entity_poly.type
_entity_poly.pdbx_seq_one_letter_code
_entity_poly.pdbx_strand_id
1 'polypeptide(L)'
;MDISTFDFTIISMAGLIVFAAAFFGGIVDSVCGGGGLIIVPSLMAIGMPPHMVVGTNQCGAIVGCWASFAEYAKAGKVDMKTGRLALPFALAGAFIGSRLNLVIDEKYFQILMVVLVPALAIVSVIKRDVGEENRSGELSRRRRIICAAAIGLLVSAYHAFYGPASGIFYLMGFSFFMKFDAVRANGLSRFMLACIDLVSSAVYAIWGCICWKAVLVYTVSYMAGSVIGARIALSKGSGIIRPLYYCVLAGLMIKLVIDLL
;
A
#
# COMPACT_ATOMS: atom_id res chain seq x y z
N MET A 1 25.98 8.02 2.32
CA MET A 1 26.26 7.45 0.98
C MET A 1 25.53 8.30 -0.03
N ASP A 2 26.21 8.86 -1.02
CA ASP A 2 25.59 9.80 -1.95
C ASP A 2 24.81 9.04 -3.04
N ILE A 3 23.47 9.19 -3.02
CA ILE A 3 22.55 8.52 -3.97
C ILE A 3 22.72 9.06 -5.40
N SER A 4 23.36 10.23 -5.56
CA SER A 4 23.66 10.79 -6.88
C SER A 4 24.57 9.88 -7.73
N THR A 5 25.32 8.99 -7.07
CA THR A 5 26.24 8.03 -7.72
C THR A 5 25.57 6.77 -8.24
N PHE A 6 24.31 6.48 -7.79
CA PHE A 6 23.60 5.30 -8.29
C PHE A 6 23.07 5.54 -9.70
N ASP A 7 23.40 4.63 -10.58
CA ASP A 7 22.80 4.55 -11.91
C ASP A 7 21.51 3.71 -11.84
N PHE A 8 20.38 4.36 -11.99
CA PHE A 8 19.05 3.73 -12.00
C PHE A 8 18.53 3.46 -13.41
N THR A 9 19.42 3.45 -14.42
CA THR A 9 19.02 2.99 -15.74
C THR A 9 18.61 1.51 -15.68
N ILE A 10 17.69 1.09 -16.56
CA ILE A 10 17.21 -0.32 -16.58
C ILE A 10 18.36 -1.31 -16.75
N ILE A 11 19.46 -0.89 -17.38
CA ILE A 11 20.64 -1.73 -17.65
C ILE A 11 21.53 -1.88 -16.39
N SER A 12 21.42 -0.98 -15.42
CA SER A 12 22.17 -1.10 -14.17
C SER A 12 21.55 -2.14 -13.23
N MET A 13 22.38 -2.75 -12.36
CA MET A 13 21.88 -3.71 -11.36
C MET A 13 20.80 -3.07 -10.45
N ALA A 14 21.01 -1.85 -10.00
CA ALA A 14 20.03 -1.13 -9.19
C ALA A 14 18.72 -0.87 -9.97
N GLY A 15 18.82 -0.46 -11.24
CA GLY A 15 17.65 -0.27 -12.10
C GLY A 15 16.87 -1.56 -12.33
N LEU A 16 17.54 -2.68 -12.54
CA LEU A 16 16.90 -4.00 -12.70
C LEU A 16 16.18 -4.44 -11.42
N ILE A 17 16.79 -4.22 -10.25
CA ILE A 17 16.15 -4.53 -8.95
C ILE A 17 14.91 -3.67 -8.77
N VAL A 18 14.98 -2.35 -9.01
CA VAL A 18 13.82 -1.44 -8.92
C VAL A 18 12.73 -1.87 -9.89
N PHE A 19 13.09 -2.17 -11.15
CA PHE A 19 12.14 -2.62 -12.17
C PHE A 19 11.42 -3.90 -11.75
N ALA A 20 12.17 -4.94 -11.37
CA ALA A 20 11.59 -6.23 -10.98
C ALA A 20 10.74 -6.11 -9.71
N ALA A 21 11.26 -5.44 -8.68
CA ALA A 21 10.54 -5.23 -7.42
C ALA A 21 9.24 -4.44 -7.62
N ALA A 22 9.27 -3.37 -8.42
CA ALA A 22 8.10 -2.58 -8.72
C ALA A 22 7.08 -3.33 -9.59
N PHE A 23 7.53 -4.11 -10.58
CA PHE A 23 6.63 -4.90 -11.43
C PHE A 23 5.90 -5.98 -10.63
N PHE A 24 6.62 -6.87 -9.94
CA PHE A 24 6.01 -7.93 -9.14
C PHE A 24 5.27 -7.36 -7.92
N GLY A 25 5.83 -6.34 -7.28
CA GLY A 25 5.16 -5.61 -6.21
C GLY A 25 3.84 -5.00 -6.68
N GLY A 26 3.78 -4.41 -7.87
CA GLY A 26 2.57 -3.88 -8.47
C GLY A 26 1.49 -4.94 -8.70
N ILE A 27 1.88 -6.14 -9.17
CA ILE A 27 0.95 -7.28 -9.32
C ILE A 27 0.35 -7.66 -7.96
N VAL A 28 1.21 -7.95 -6.98
CA VAL A 28 0.79 -8.37 -5.64
C VAL A 28 -0.04 -7.29 -4.95
N ASP A 29 0.39 -6.04 -5.09
CA ASP A 29 -0.29 -4.90 -4.49
C ASP A 29 -1.71 -4.73 -5.04
N SER A 30 -1.88 -4.81 -6.35
CA SER A 30 -3.19 -4.69 -6.99
C SER A 30 -4.10 -5.88 -6.75
N VAL A 31 -3.56 -7.07 -6.45
CA VAL A 31 -4.37 -8.25 -6.10
C VAL A 31 -4.82 -8.22 -4.65
N CYS A 32 -3.94 -7.89 -3.69
CA CYS A 32 -4.25 -8.00 -2.26
C CYS A 32 -3.64 -6.91 -1.36
N GLY A 33 -2.93 -5.93 -1.92
CA GLY A 33 -2.40 -4.81 -1.15
C GLY A 33 -1.04 -5.03 -0.48
N GLY A 34 -0.29 -6.06 -0.89
CA GLY A 34 0.97 -6.46 -0.26
C GLY A 34 2.26 -6.04 -0.96
N GLY A 35 2.19 -5.25 -2.03
CA GLY A 35 3.34 -4.93 -2.88
C GLY A 35 4.51 -4.27 -2.19
N GLY A 36 4.22 -3.39 -1.23
CA GLY A 36 5.24 -2.71 -0.44
C GLY A 36 6.17 -3.65 0.34
N LEU A 37 5.73 -4.88 0.62
CA LEU A 37 6.58 -5.89 1.29
C LEU A 37 7.68 -6.45 0.39
N ILE A 38 7.52 -6.35 -0.92
CA ILE A 38 8.55 -6.70 -1.90
C ILE A 38 9.40 -5.46 -2.20
N ILE A 39 8.75 -4.33 -2.44
CA ILE A 39 9.40 -3.13 -2.95
C ILE A 39 10.28 -2.47 -1.91
N VAL A 40 9.77 -2.25 -0.68
CA VAL A 40 10.51 -1.51 0.36
C VAL A 40 11.81 -2.21 0.73
N PRO A 41 11.86 -3.53 1.02
CA PRO A 41 13.12 -4.21 1.24
C PRO A 41 14.07 -4.16 0.05
N SER A 42 13.54 -4.22 -1.18
CA SER A 42 14.37 -4.14 -2.39
C SER A 42 15.03 -2.77 -2.55
N LEU A 43 14.30 -1.68 -2.27
CA LEU A 43 14.87 -0.33 -2.27
C LEU A 43 15.90 -0.13 -1.14
N MET A 44 15.67 -0.72 0.03
CA MET A 44 16.65 -0.70 1.12
C MET A 44 17.91 -1.50 0.77
N ALA A 45 17.76 -2.64 0.11
CA ALA A 45 18.89 -3.49 -0.29
C ALA A 45 19.85 -2.82 -1.28
N ILE A 46 19.38 -1.88 -2.08
CA ILE A 46 20.24 -1.05 -2.93
C ILE A 46 20.84 0.17 -2.20
N GLY A 47 20.70 0.25 -0.87
CA GLY A 47 21.31 1.28 -0.04
C GLY A 47 20.55 2.60 0.04
N MET A 48 19.28 2.63 -0.34
CA MET A 48 18.46 3.84 -0.23
C MET A 48 18.09 4.12 1.23
N PRO A 49 18.25 5.35 1.75
CA PRO A 49 17.87 5.71 3.12
C PRO A 49 16.38 5.49 3.38
N PRO A 50 15.95 5.05 4.59
CA PRO A 50 14.58 4.67 4.90
C PRO A 50 13.52 5.72 4.57
N HIS A 51 13.73 7.00 4.91
CA HIS A 51 12.79 8.08 4.58
C HIS A 51 12.65 8.27 3.06
N MET A 52 13.75 8.13 2.32
CA MET A 52 13.76 8.22 0.87
C MET A 52 13.11 6.99 0.21
N VAL A 53 13.24 5.79 0.81
CA VAL A 53 12.54 4.59 0.38
C VAL A 53 11.03 4.82 0.42
N VAL A 54 10.51 5.34 1.53
CA VAL A 54 9.06 5.60 1.69
C VAL A 54 8.58 6.64 0.67
N GLY A 55 9.26 7.78 0.57
CA GLY A 55 8.90 8.84 -0.39
C GLY A 55 8.96 8.38 -1.85
N THR A 56 10.02 7.64 -2.22
CA THR A 56 10.19 7.11 -3.59
C THR A 56 9.14 6.06 -3.92
N ASN A 57 8.84 5.16 -2.97
CA ASN A 57 7.81 4.13 -3.13
C ASN A 57 6.43 4.75 -3.37
N GLN A 58 6.02 5.71 -2.55
CA GLN A 58 4.71 6.35 -2.68
C GLN A 58 4.61 7.18 -3.97
N CYS A 59 5.63 7.96 -4.30
CA CYS A 59 5.67 8.73 -5.55
C CYS A 59 5.59 7.84 -6.78
N GLY A 60 6.39 6.77 -6.82
CA GLY A 60 6.41 5.82 -7.94
C GLY A 60 5.10 5.04 -8.09
N ALA A 61 4.36 4.81 -7.00
CA ALA A 61 3.12 4.05 -7.01
C ALA A 61 1.90 4.83 -7.55
N ILE A 62 1.91 6.15 -7.56
CA ILE A 62 0.75 7.00 -7.91
C ILE A 62 0.07 6.54 -9.19
N VAL A 63 0.82 6.49 -10.31
CA VAL A 63 0.26 6.17 -11.63
C VAL A 63 -0.30 4.76 -11.67
N GLY A 64 0.39 3.78 -11.07
CA GLY A 64 -0.08 2.40 -11.02
C GLY A 64 -1.31 2.21 -10.13
N CYS A 65 -1.40 2.93 -9.01
CA CYS A 65 -2.60 2.94 -8.17
C CYS A 65 -3.81 3.52 -8.93
N TRP A 66 -3.64 4.62 -9.66
CA TRP A 66 -4.70 5.17 -10.52
C TRP A 66 -5.06 4.22 -11.66
N ALA A 67 -4.08 3.56 -12.30
CA ALA A 67 -4.33 2.62 -13.38
C ALA A 67 -5.11 1.38 -12.87
N SER A 68 -4.71 0.80 -11.74
CA SER A 68 -5.43 -0.33 -11.15
C SER A 68 -6.82 0.09 -10.65
N PHE A 69 -6.96 1.25 -10.01
CA PHE A 69 -8.27 1.81 -9.66
C PHE A 69 -9.19 1.92 -10.89
N ALA A 70 -8.69 2.41 -12.02
CA ALA A 70 -9.48 2.53 -13.24
C ALA A 70 -10.01 1.18 -13.73
N GLU A 71 -9.23 0.09 -13.63
CA GLU A 71 -9.69 -1.27 -13.96
C GLU A 71 -10.83 -1.71 -13.03
N TYR A 72 -10.69 -1.53 -11.70
CA TYR A 72 -11.74 -1.83 -10.74
C TYR A 72 -13.00 -0.97 -10.92
N ALA A 73 -12.84 0.32 -11.23
CA ALA A 73 -13.93 1.25 -11.47
C ALA A 73 -14.73 0.90 -12.72
N LYS A 74 -14.04 0.57 -13.83
CA LYS A 74 -14.67 0.08 -15.08
C LYS A 74 -15.48 -1.19 -14.85
N ALA A 75 -15.01 -2.08 -13.97
CA ALA A 75 -15.71 -3.30 -13.59
C ALA A 75 -16.87 -3.08 -12.58
N GLY A 76 -17.13 -1.83 -12.17
CA GLY A 76 -18.17 -1.53 -11.17
C GLY A 76 -17.89 -2.07 -9.77
N LYS A 77 -16.62 -2.31 -9.45
CA LYS A 77 -16.17 -2.90 -8.18
C LYS A 77 -15.64 -1.87 -7.18
N VAL A 78 -16.01 -0.60 -7.31
CA VAL A 78 -15.61 0.46 -6.38
C VAL A 78 -16.83 1.16 -5.80
N ASP A 79 -16.95 1.19 -4.47
CA ASP A 79 -17.98 1.98 -3.79
C ASP A 79 -17.49 3.43 -3.56
N MET A 80 -17.73 4.28 -4.57
CA MET A 80 -17.34 5.70 -4.50
C MET A 80 -18.09 6.49 -3.42
N LYS A 81 -19.23 5.99 -2.91
CA LYS A 81 -19.94 6.66 -1.79
C LYS A 81 -19.12 6.54 -0.52
N THR A 82 -18.64 5.35 -0.20
CA THR A 82 -17.72 5.13 0.92
C THR A 82 -16.38 5.81 0.70
N GLY A 83 -15.84 5.75 -0.53
CA GLY A 83 -14.59 6.43 -0.87
C GLY A 83 -14.61 7.94 -0.57
N ARG A 84 -15.67 8.63 -1.01
CA ARG A 84 -15.85 10.07 -0.74
C ARG A 84 -16.00 10.39 0.75
N LEU A 85 -16.60 9.50 1.55
CA LEU A 85 -16.72 9.68 2.99
C LEU A 85 -15.37 9.50 3.70
N ALA A 86 -14.57 8.53 3.27
CA ALA A 86 -13.26 8.24 3.85
C ALA A 86 -12.18 9.24 3.43
N LEU A 87 -12.27 9.79 2.22
CA LEU A 87 -11.21 10.59 1.58
C LEU A 87 -10.73 11.79 2.41
N PRO A 88 -11.57 12.66 2.99
CA PRO A 88 -11.07 13.79 3.78
C PRO A 88 -10.19 13.34 4.96
N PHE A 89 -10.60 12.29 5.65
CA PHE A 89 -9.87 11.70 6.77
C PHE A 89 -8.58 11.01 6.31
N ALA A 90 -8.62 10.40 5.14
CA ALA A 90 -7.46 9.75 4.54
C ALA A 90 -6.38 10.78 4.13
N LEU A 91 -6.77 11.90 3.53
CA LEU A 91 -5.84 12.98 3.19
C LEU A 91 -5.20 13.58 4.44
N ALA A 92 -6.00 13.82 5.51
CA ALA A 92 -5.49 14.26 6.80
C ALA A 92 -4.52 13.23 7.40
N GLY A 93 -4.88 11.93 7.37
CA GLY A 93 -4.01 10.84 7.82
C GLY A 93 -2.70 10.79 7.05
N ALA A 94 -2.75 10.90 5.73
CA ALA A 94 -1.56 10.89 4.87
C ALA A 94 -0.62 12.06 5.20
N PHE A 95 -1.16 13.25 5.39
CA PHE A 95 -0.36 14.42 5.79
C PHE A 95 0.28 14.20 7.17
N ILE A 96 -0.49 13.75 8.17
CA ILE A 96 0.03 13.48 9.51
C ILE A 96 1.10 12.40 9.47
N GLY A 97 0.85 11.28 8.77
CA GLY A 97 1.78 10.15 8.68
C GLY A 97 3.10 10.52 8.02
N SER A 98 3.06 11.23 6.89
CA SER A 98 4.28 11.69 6.21
C SER A 98 5.07 12.69 7.03
N ARG A 99 4.41 13.60 7.73
CA ARG A 99 5.07 14.55 8.65
C ARG A 99 5.70 13.83 9.83
N LEU A 100 5.01 12.85 10.41
CA LEU A 100 5.53 12.05 11.50
C LEU A 100 6.76 11.24 11.09
N ASN A 101 6.76 10.65 9.88
CA ASN A 101 7.92 9.95 9.34
C ASN A 101 9.16 10.85 9.28
N LEU A 102 9.00 12.10 8.82
CA LEU A 102 10.11 13.04 8.63
C LEU A 102 10.67 13.63 9.93
N VAL A 103 9.91 13.58 11.02
CA VAL A 103 10.31 14.12 12.34
C VAL A 103 10.93 13.04 13.22
N ILE A 104 10.56 11.76 13.00
CA ILE A 104 11.03 10.67 13.85
C ILE A 104 12.47 10.32 13.47
N ASP A 105 13.31 10.11 14.48
CA ASP A 105 14.67 9.63 14.28
C ASP A 105 14.65 8.22 13.65
N GLU A 106 15.55 7.99 12.71
CA GLU A 106 15.64 6.74 11.93
C GLU A 106 15.72 5.48 12.81
N LYS A 107 16.41 5.57 13.95
CA LYS A 107 16.51 4.48 14.92
C LYS A 107 15.16 4.13 15.55
N TYR A 108 14.38 5.12 15.97
CA TYR A 108 13.04 4.89 16.52
C TYR A 108 12.05 4.44 15.46
N PHE A 109 12.23 4.92 14.24
CA PHE A 109 11.45 4.45 13.09
C PHE A 109 11.64 2.95 12.85
N GLN A 110 12.87 2.46 12.85
CA GLN A 110 13.17 1.02 12.70
C GLN A 110 12.56 0.20 13.85
N ILE A 111 12.73 0.62 15.10
CA ILE A 111 12.17 -0.07 16.26
C ILE A 111 10.62 -0.13 16.18
N LEU A 112 9.99 0.98 15.83
CA LEU A 112 8.54 1.05 15.70
C LEU A 112 8.05 0.08 14.61
N MET A 113 8.80 -0.08 13.52
CA MET A 113 8.49 -1.02 12.44
C MET A 113 8.54 -2.47 12.90
N VAL A 114 9.58 -2.82 13.65
CA VAL A 114 9.75 -4.17 14.20
C VAL A 114 8.60 -4.55 15.14
N VAL A 115 7.96 -3.59 15.82
CA VAL A 115 6.84 -3.83 16.73
C VAL A 115 5.47 -3.77 16.04
N LEU A 116 5.28 -2.77 15.17
CA LEU A 116 3.95 -2.45 14.62
C LEU A 116 3.53 -3.40 13.49
N VAL A 117 4.49 -3.80 12.65
CA VAL A 117 4.24 -4.75 11.56
C VAL A 117 3.76 -6.12 12.08
N PRO A 118 4.40 -6.74 13.11
CA PRO A 118 3.91 -7.98 13.71
C PRO A 118 2.56 -7.87 14.38
N ALA A 119 2.38 -6.82 15.16
CA ALA A 119 1.12 -6.61 15.86
C ALA A 119 -0.05 -6.54 14.86
N LEU A 120 0.13 -5.83 13.74
CA LEU A 120 -0.85 -5.72 12.68
C LEU A 120 -1.01 -7.04 11.90
N ALA A 121 0.07 -7.79 11.65
CA ALA A 121 0.01 -9.10 11.02
C ALA A 121 -0.73 -10.12 11.90
N ILE A 122 -0.49 -10.14 13.21
CA ILE A 122 -1.21 -11.01 14.16
C ILE A 122 -2.70 -10.70 14.16
N VAL A 123 -3.08 -9.42 14.24
CA VAL A 123 -4.49 -9.00 14.15
C VAL A 123 -5.12 -9.46 12.84
N SER A 124 -4.36 -9.44 11.74
CA SER A 124 -4.79 -9.87 10.42
C SER A 124 -5.06 -11.38 10.34
N VAL A 125 -4.25 -12.19 11.01
CA VAL A 125 -4.40 -13.67 11.03
C VAL A 125 -5.57 -14.12 11.89
N ILE A 126 -5.84 -13.42 13.01
CA ILE A 126 -6.92 -13.78 13.94
C ILE A 126 -8.30 -13.59 13.30
N LYS A 127 -8.48 -12.60 12.43
CA LYS A 127 -9.75 -12.32 11.73
C LYS A 127 -9.73 -12.90 10.32
N ARG A 128 -10.02 -14.19 10.18
CA ARG A 128 -9.90 -14.97 8.93
C ARG A 128 -10.93 -14.68 7.82
N ASP A 129 -12.03 -13.98 8.10
CA ASP A 129 -13.09 -13.79 7.09
C ASP A 129 -12.95 -12.49 6.29
N VAL A 130 -12.11 -12.52 5.28
CA VAL A 130 -12.20 -11.54 4.18
C VAL A 130 -13.46 -11.90 3.38
N GLY A 131 -14.49 -11.05 3.45
CA GLY A 131 -15.85 -11.31 3.00
C GLY A 131 -15.98 -11.94 1.61
N GLU A 132 -16.81 -12.98 1.50
CA GLU A 132 -17.18 -13.59 0.20
C GLU A 132 -18.25 -12.78 -0.47
N GLU A 133 -19.18 -12.26 0.31
CA GLU A 133 -20.34 -11.52 -0.15
C GLU A 133 -20.33 -10.07 0.31
N ASN A 134 -20.82 -9.20 -0.55
CA ASN A 134 -20.99 -7.80 -0.21
C ASN A 134 -22.27 -7.60 0.61
N ARG A 135 -22.11 -7.38 1.92
CA ARG A 135 -23.19 -7.11 2.88
C ARG A 135 -23.14 -5.68 3.41
N SER A 136 -22.51 -4.77 2.70
CA SER A 136 -22.36 -3.36 3.10
C SER A 136 -23.68 -2.60 3.20
N GLY A 137 -24.73 -3.08 2.52
CA GLY A 137 -26.11 -2.56 2.61
C GLY A 137 -26.75 -2.67 4.00
N GLU A 138 -26.28 -3.62 4.84
CA GLU A 138 -26.79 -3.84 6.21
C GLU A 138 -26.29 -2.78 7.22
N LEU A 139 -25.32 -1.94 6.82
CA LEU A 139 -24.74 -0.98 7.74
C LEU A 139 -25.58 0.28 7.89
N SER A 140 -25.82 0.68 9.14
CA SER A 140 -26.42 1.99 9.42
C SER A 140 -25.54 3.13 8.90
N ARG A 141 -26.15 4.24 8.50
CA ARG A 141 -25.45 5.43 7.99
C ARG A 141 -24.38 5.92 8.98
N ARG A 142 -24.70 5.96 10.28
CA ARG A 142 -23.76 6.40 11.32
C ARG A 142 -22.53 5.49 11.40
N ARG A 143 -22.74 4.16 11.41
CA ARG A 143 -21.64 3.19 11.46
C ARG A 143 -20.76 3.29 10.22
N ARG A 144 -21.37 3.45 9.03
CA ARG A 144 -20.64 3.65 7.78
C ARG A 144 -19.69 4.85 7.84
N ILE A 145 -20.17 6.01 8.32
CA ILE A 145 -19.38 7.24 8.42
C ILE A 145 -18.21 7.04 9.41
N ILE A 146 -18.49 6.51 10.60
CA ILE A 146 -17.47 6.31 11.64
C ILE A 146 -16.37 5.34 11.15
N CYS A 147 -16.77 4.20 10.58
CA CYS A 147 -15.81 3.22 10.09
C CYS A 147 -15.01 3.77 8.90
N ALA A 148 -15.65 4.46 7.96
CA ALA A 148 -14.97 5.08 6.82
C ALA A 148 -13.95 6.13 7.28
N ALA A 149 -14.31 6.97 8.24
CA ALA A 149 -13.44 7.99 8.82
C ALA A 149 -12.24 7.35 9.56
N ALA A 150 -12.50 6.35 10.41
CA ALA A 150 -11.45 5.68 11.17
C ALA A 150 -10.48 4.91 10.26
N ILE A 151 -11.00 4.13 9.30
CA ILE A 151 -10.16 3.41 8.33
C ILE A 151 -9.37 4.40 7.48
N GLY A 152 -10.04 5.44 6.97
CA GLY A 152 -9.40 6.49 6.18
C GLY A 152 -8.24 7.14 6.94
N LEU A 153 -8.48 7.61 8.15
CA LEU A 153 -7.46 8.31 8.95
C LEU A 153 -6.30 7.39 9.34
N LEU A 154 -6.60 6.26 9.99
CA LEU A 154 -5.58 5.41 10.61
C LEU A 154 -4.74 4.66 9.58
N VAL A 155 -5.38 4.07 8.56
CA VAL A 155 -4.64 3.32 7.53
C VAL A 155 -3.84 4.25 6.64
N SER A 156 -4.35 5.46 6.33
CA SER A 156 -3.60 6.45 5.56
C SER A 156 -2.42 7.02 6.34
N ALA A 157 -2.59 7.28 7.65
CA ALA A 157 -1.48 7.72 8.50
C ALA A 157 -0.37 6.67 8.55
N TYR A 158 -0.74 5.40 8.73
CA TYR A 158 0.21 4.28 8.66
C TYR A 158 0.87 4.19 7.28
N HIS A 159 0.08 4.28 6.19
CA HIS A 159 0.61 4.20 4.84
C HIS A 159 1.63 5.31 4.54
N ALA A 160 1.28 6.54 4.84
CA ALA A 160 2.15 7.68 4.61
C ALA A 160 3.38 7.70 5.54
N PHE A 161 3.25 7.09 6.72
CA PHE A 161 4.35 6.93 7.67
C PHE A 161 5.34 5.84 7.24
N TYR A 162 4.86 4.69 6.74
CA TYR A 162 5.71 3.54 6.42
C TYR A 162 5.42 2.91 5.06
N GLY A 163 4.18 2.57 4.76
CA GLY A 163 3.73 2.04 3.46
C GLY A 163 3.45 0.54 3.39
N PRO A 164 4.40 -0.38 3.69
CA PRO A 164 4.20 -1.81 3.48
C PRO A 164 2.91 -2.35 4.12
N ALA A 165 2.22 -3.26 3.43
CA ALA A 165 0.98 -3.90 3.85
C ALA A 165 -0.24 -2.97 4.03
N SER A 166 -0.14 -1.68 3.77
CA SER A 166 -1.27 -0.74 3.93
C SER A 166 -2.49 -1.10 3.08
N GLY A 167 -2.27 -1.60 1.87
CA GLY A 167 -3.35 -2.11 1.02
C GLY A 167 -4.07 -3.30 1.66
N ILE A 168 -3.33 -4.17 2.37
CA ILE A 168 -3.90 -5.26 3.17
C ILE A 168 -4.79 -4.71 4.29
N PHE A 169 -4.33 -3.66 5.00
CA PHE A 169 -5.11 -3.05 6.07
C PHE A 169 -6.36 -2.35 5.56
N TYR A 170 -6.30 -1.72 4.39
CA TYR A 170 -7.49 -1.20 3.72
C TYR A 170 -8.45 -2.33 3.34
N LEU A 171 -7.95 -3.40 2.71
CA LEU A 171 -8.74 -4.58 2.34
C LEU A 171 -9.47 -5.14 3.57
N MET A 172 -8.75 -5.34 4.68
CA MET A 172 -9.31 -5.82 5.94
C MET A 172 -10.32 -4.84 6.53
N GLY A 173 -9.94 -3.58 6.65
CA GLY A 173 -10.78 -2.52 7.20
C GLY A 173 -12.11 -2.44 6.47
N PHE A 174 -12.08 -2.42 5.15
CA PHE A 174 -13.29 -2.37 4.33
C PHE A 174 -14.06 -3.69 4.34
N SER A 175 -13.40 -4.86 4.38
CA SER A 175 -14.11 -6.14 4.45
C SER A 175 -14.74 -6.38 5.82
N PHE A 176 -14.02 -6.19 6.92
CA PHE A 176 -14.52 -6.51 8.25
C PHE A 176 -15.49 -5.47 8.81
N PHE A 177 -15.13 -4.20 8.73
CA PHE A 177 -15.94 -3.14 9.35
C PHE A 177 -17.01 -2.60 8.42
N MET A 178 -16.76 -2.61 7.10
CA MET A 178 -17.70 -2.12 6.10
C MET A 178 -18.44 -3.23 5.38
N LYS A 179 -18.13 -4.51 5.66
CA LYS A 179 -18.77 -5.72 5.09
C LYS A 179 -18.73 -5.78 3.55
N PHE A 180 -17.68 -5.23 2.93
CA PHE A 180 -17.46 -5.39 1.49
C PHE A 180 -16.88 -6.77 1.17
N ASP A 181 -17.22 -7.30 0.00
CA ASP A 181 -16.46 -8.43 -0.57
C ASP A 181 -15.02 -8.02 -0.88
N ALA A 182 -14.12 -9.01 -0.97
CA ALA A 182 -12.69 -8.78 -1.15
C ALA A 182 -12.35 -7.94 -2.39
N VAL A 183 -13.08 -8.15 -3.50
CA VAL A 183 -12.84 -7.43 -4.76
C VAL A 183 -13.21 -5.96 -4.62
N ARG A 184 -14.37 -5.65 -4.02
CA ARG A 184 -14.82 -4.27 -3.78
C ARG A 184 -13.95 -3.56 -2.76
N ALA A 185 -13.57 -4.25 -1.68
CA ALA A 185 -12.67 -3.72 -0.66
C ALA A 185 -11.31 -3.36 -1.26
N ASN A 186 -10.77 -4.23 -2.13
CA ASN A 186 -9.51 -3.98 -2.82
C ASN A 186 -9.62 -2.85 -3.84
N GLY A 187 -10.69 -2.82 -4.66
CA GLY A 187 -10.93 -1.72 -5.59
C GLY A 187 -11.02 -0.36 -4.89
N LEU A 188 -11.70 -0.31 -3.73
CA LEU A 188 -11.77 0.90 -2.92
C LEU A 188 -10.41 1.27 -2.31
N SER A 189 -9.60 0.28 -1.88
CA SER A 189 -8.25 0.52 -1.39
C SER A 189 -7.36 1.16 -2.45
N ARG A 190 -7.47 0.74 -3.75
CA ARG A 190 -6.73 1.36 -4.86
C ARG A 190 -7.05 2.84 -5.02
N PHE A 191 -8.33 3.21 -4.92
CA PHE A 191 -8.75 4.60 -4.93
C PHE A 191 -8.14 5.40 -3.78
N MET A 192 -8.20 4.84 -2.56
CA MET A 192 -7.65 5.50 -1.37
C MET A 192 -6.15 5.72 -1.52
N LEU A 193 -5.39 4.67 -1.88
CA LEU A 193 -3.93 4.74 -2.09
C LEU A 193 -3.56 5.75 -3.18
N ALA A 194 -4.26 5.74 -4.32
CA ALA A 194 -4.01 6.70 -5.40
C ALA A 194 -4.14 8.16 -4.95
N CYS A 195 -5.11 8.45 -4.07
CA CYS A 195 -5.33 9.81 -3.56
C CYS A 195 -4.31 10.19 -2.47
N ILE A 196 -4.02 9.29 -1.52
CA ILE A 196 -3.12 9.59 -0.40
C ILE A 196 -1.66 9.67 -0.83
N ASP A 197 -1.25 8.87 -1.84
CA ASP A 197 0.08 8.93 -2.41
C ASP A 197 0.40 10.31 -3.02
N LEU A 198 -0.58 11.01 -3.55
CA LEU A 198 -0.40 12.40 -4.03
C LEU A 198 -0.01 13.34 -2.88
N VAL A 199 -0.72 13.24 -1.74
CA VAL A 199 -0.45 14.11 -0.58
C VAL A 199 0.90 13.77 0.06
N SER A 200 1.14 12.49 0.32
CA SER A 200 2.39 12.06 0.95
C SER A 200 3.61 12.33 0.08
N SER A 201 3.50 12.07 -1.24
CA SER A 201 4.58 12.39 -2.19
C SER A 201 4.87 13.88 -2.26
N ALA A 202 3.86 14.74 -2.20
CA ALA A 202 4.07 16.19 -2.14
C ALA A 202 4.86 16.57 -0.88
N VAL A 203 4.52 16.00 0.27
CA VAL A 203 5.26 16.23 1.52
C VAL A 203 6.71 15.75 1.39
N TYR A 204 6.95 14.52 0.92
CA TYR A 204 8.29 13.97 0.75
C TYR A 204 9.12 14.73 -0.30
N ALA A 205 8.48 15.24 -1.37
CA ALA A 205 9.14 16.05 -2.39
C ALA A 205 9.66 17.38 -1.82
N ILE A 206 8.85 18.07 -1.01
CA ILE A 206 9.25 19.33 -0.36
C ILE A 206 10.47 19.13 0.53
N TRP A 207 10.61 17.96 1.17
CA TRP A 207 11.72 17.63 2.06
C TRP A 207 12.88 16.92 1.37
N GLY A 208 12.86 16.79 0.04
CA GLY A 208 13.93 16.16 -0.72
C GLY A 208 14.07 14.65 -0.52
N CYS A 209 13.06 13.99 0.01
CA CYS A 209 13.05 12.56 0.33
C CYS A 209 12.50 11.71 -0.83
N ILE A 210 12.79 12.07 -2.08
CA ILE A 210 12.41 11.30 -3.27
C ILE A 210 13.61 11.13 -4.19
N CYS A 211 13.90 9.88 -4.55
CA CYS A 211 14.89 9.57 -5.59
C CYS A 211 14.22 9.58 -6.98
N TRP A 212 14.20 10.73 -7.64
CA TRP A 212 13.51 10.94 -8.92
C TRP A 212 13.99 9.99 -10.03
N LYS A 213 15.26 9.63 -10.04
CA LYS A 213 15.82 8.67 -11.00
C LYS A 213 15.17 7.29 -10.85
N ALA A 214 15.02 6.82 -9.60
CA ALA A 214 14.36 5.56 -9.31
C ALA A 214 12.84 5.61 -9.60
N VAL A 215 12.19 6.75 -9.34
CA VAL A 215 10.74 6.96 -9.61
C VAL A 215 10.40 6.71 -11.07
N LEU A 216 11.23 7.12 -12.02
CA LEU A 216 10.94 6.92 -13.45
C LEU A 216 10.83 5.43 -13.82
N VAL A 217 11.84 4.64 -13.42
CA VAL A 217 11.84 3.19 -13.67
C VAL A 217 10.72 2.50 -12.90
N TYR A 218 10.55 2.89 -11.63
CA TYR A 218 9.52 2.37 -10.75
C TYR A 218 8.11 2.58 -11.33
N THR A 219 7.76 3.80 -11.70
CA THR A 219 6.41 4.17 -12.15
C THR A 219 5.96 3.33 -13.34
N VAL A 220 6.82 3.17 -14.35
CA VAL A 220 6.50 2.41 -15.56
C VAL A 220 6.29 0.94 -15.24
N SER A 221 7.22 0.33 -14.49
CA SER A 221 7.14 -1.09 -14.16
C SER A 221 5.99 -1.40 -13.19
N TYR A 222 5.80 -0.57 -12.17
CA TYR A 222 4.71 -0.73 -11.21
C TYR A 222 3.34 -0.54 -11.86
N MET A 223 3.18 0.42 -12.79
CA MET A 223 1.93 0.60 -13.53
C MET A 223 1.58 -0.64 -14.34
N ALA A 224 2.55 -1.21 -15.08
CA ALA A 224 2.33 -2.43 -15.86
C ALA A 224 1.92 -3.61 -14.94
N GLY A 225 2.65 -3.82 -13.85
CA GLY A 225 2.31 -4.84 -12.84
C GLY A 225 0.93 -4.62 -12.22
N SER A 226 0.61 -3.38 -11.87
CA SER A 226 -0.65 -3.02 -11.23
C SER A 226 -1.87 -3.28 -12.10
N VAL A 227 -1.80 -2.99 -13.39
CA VAL A 227 -2.89 -3.28 -14.35
C VAL A 227 -3.08 -4.80 -14.49
N ILE A 228 -1.98 -5.55 -14.64
CA ILE A 228 -2.03 -7.00 -14.71
C ILE A 228 -2.65 -7.59 -13.44
N GLY A 229 -2.19 -7.17 -12.27
CA GLY A 229 -2.70 -7.62 -10.98
C GLY A 229 -4.18 -7.31 -10.79
N ALA A 230 -4.63 -6.11 -11.16
CA ALA A 230 -6.04 -5.74 -11.09
C ALA A 230 -6.93 -6.62 -11.97
N ARG A 231 -6.50 -6.92 -13.21
CA ARG A 231 -7.22 -7.83 -14.13
C ARG A 231 -7.27 -9.26 -13.61
N ILE A 232 -6.18 -9.75 -13.01
CA ILE A 232 -6.15 -11.08 -12.38
C ILE A 232 -7.14 -11.13 -11.20
N ALA A 233 -7.15 -10.12 -10.34
CA ALA A 233 -8.07 -10.04 -9.21
C ALA A 233 -9.54 -9.96 -9.65
N LEU A 234 -9.82 -9.18 -10.70
CA LEU A 234 -11.17 -9.06 -11.25
C LEU A 234 -11.65 -10.36 -11.90
N SER A 235 -10.80 -11.10 -12.59
CA SER A 235 -11.15 -12.34 -13.26
C SER A 235 -11.32 -13.54 -12.32
N LYS A 236 -10.46 -13.63 -11.27
CA LYS A 236 -10.43 -14.75 -10.33
C LYS A 236 -11.15 -14.45 -9.00
N GLY A 237 -11.49 -13.19 -8.73
CA GLY A 237 -12.22 -12.77 -7.54
C GLY A 237 -11.53 -13.11 -6.22
N SER A 238 -12.32 -13.43 -5.20
CA SER A 238 -11.81 -13.79 -3.86
C SER A 238 -10.97 -15.07 -3.86
N GLY A 239 -11.10 -15.92 -4.89
CA GLY A 239 -10.34 -17.17 -5.02
C GLY A 239 -8.83 -16.98 -5.16
N ILE A 240 -8.35 -15.83 -5.68
CA ILE A 240 -6.92 -15.51 -5.74
C ILE A 240 -6.52 -14.46 -4.69
N ILE A 241 -7.41 -13.54 -4.37
CA ILE A 241 -7.13 -12.47 -3.40
C ILE A 241 -6.80 -13.09 -2.03
N ARG A 242 -7.60 -14.04 -1.58
CA ARG A 242 -7.44 -14.70 -0.27
C ARG A 242 -6.14 -15.48 -0.12
N PRO A 243 -5.81 -16.48 -0.97
CA PRO A 243 -4.58 -17.23 -0.80
C PRO A 243 -3.35 -16.33 -0.93
N LEU A 244 -3.34 -15.37 -1.86
CA LEU A 244 -2.22 -14.44 -1.98
C LEU A 244 -2.09 -13.53 -0.76
N TYR A 245 -3.21 -13.05 -0.22
CA TYR A 245 -3.26 -12.31 1.03
C TYR A 245 -2.62 -13.09 2.20
N TYR A 246 -2.97 -14.40 2.37
CA TYR A 246 -2.37 -15.23 3.41
C TYR A 246 -0.89 -15.53 3.17
N CYS A 247 -0.48 -15.74 1.91
CA CYS A 247 0.93 -15.93 1.56
C CYS A 247 1.76 -14.68 1.90
N VAL A 248 1.24 -13.48 1.59
CA VAL A 248 1.91 -12.22 1.90
C VAL A 248 1.99 -12.00 3.41
N LEU A 249 0.94 -12.30 4.17
CA LEU A 249 0.95 -12.25 5.64
C LEU A 249 1.95 -13.25 6.24
N ALA A 250 1.99 -14.49 5.74
CA ALA A 250 2.95 -15.48 6.19
C ALA A 250 4.40 -15.03 5.93
N GLY A 251 4.67 -14.47 4.74
CA GLY A 251 5.98 -13.88 4.42
C GLY A 251 6.36 -12.73 5.35
N LEU A 252 5.38 -11.88 5.73
CA LEU A 252 5.56 -10.82 6.73
C LEU A 252 5.95 -11.39 8.10
N MET A 253 5.25 -12.43 8.56
CA MET A 253 5.53 -13.08 9.84
C MET A 253 6.91 -13.74 9.86
N ILE A 254 7.29 -14.41 8.77
CA ILE A 254 8.62 -15.05 8.65
C ILE A 254 9.72 -13.98 8.70
N LYS A 255 9.59 -12.92 7.90
CA LYS A 255 10.55 -11.82 7.90
C LYS A 255 10.71 -11.24 9.30
N LEU A 256 9.61 -11.04 9.99
CA LEU A 256 9.63 -10.51 11.34
C LEU A 256 10.38 -11.39 12.34
N VAL A 257 10.16 -12.71 12.30
CA VAL A 257 10.88 -13.65 13.15
C VAL A 257 12.37 -13.58 12.87
N ILE A 258 12.76 -13.44 11.59
CA ILE A 258 14.16 -13.30 11.19
C ILE A 258 14.74 -11.96 11.68
N ASP A 259 14.00 -10.87 11.63
CA ASP A 259 14.45 -9.54 12.08
C ASP A 259 14.55 -9.43 13.63
N LEU A 260 13.93 -10.37 14.38
CA LEU A 260 13.98 -10.46 15.85
C LEU A 260 15.08 -11.40 16.39
N LEU A 261 15.64 -12.27 15.55
CA LEU A 261 16.72 -13.22 15.89
C LEU A 261 18.09 -12.62 15.54
#